data_cdce19a124b005696c40045b7c9e2d22
#
_entry.id   cdce19a124b005696c40045b7c9e2d22
#
_cell.length_a   1.000
_cell.length_b   1.000
_cell.length_c   1.000
_cell.angle_alpha   90.00
_cell.angle_beta   90.00
_cell.angle_gamma   90.00
#
_symmetry.space_group_name_H-M   'P 1'
#
loop_
_entity.id
_entity.type
_entity.pdbx_description
1 polymer ?
#
loop_
_entity_poly.entity_id
_entity_poly.type
_entity_poly.pdbx_seq_one_letter_code
_entity_poly.pdbx_strand_id
1 'polypeptide(L)'
;MIEVHILGTSSAKPVHGRSVSGNVISGDFGQIIVDCGEGFQKRVTDHNRNLKSAGMQSRIRQGRISTVLLTHGHLDHCWGLLPFLQTMSLEGRTKPLTI
;
A
#
# COMPACT_ATOMS: atom_id res chain seq x y z
N MET A 1 8.35 -1.27 17.27
CA MET A 1 8.07 -2.53 16.56
C MET A 1 7.94 -2.28 15.08
N ILE A 2 8.49 -3.15 14.25
CA ILE A 2 8.35 -3.05 12.80
C ILE A 2 7.37 -4.12 12.35
N GLU A 3 6.41 -3.72 11.52
CA GLU A 3 5.44 -4.63 10.94
C GLU A 3 5.56 -4.59 9.42
N VAL A 4 5.42 -5.75 8.79
CA VAL A 4 5.38 -5.84 7.33
C VAL A 4 4.00 -6.33 6.93
N HIS A 5 3.31 -5.54 6.11
CA HIS A 5 2.00 -5.88 5.60
C HIS A 5 2.15 -6.33 4.14
N ILE A 6 1.93 -7.61 3.89
CA ILE A 6 2.05 -8.19 2.54
C ILE A 6 0.68 -8.15 1.89
N LEU A 7 0.53 -7.31 0.87
CA LEU A 7 -0.75 -7.10 0.18
C LEU A 7 -0.79 -7.79 -1.17
N GLY A 8 0.34 -8.04 -1.79
CA GLY A 8 0.39 -8.70 -3.08
C GLY A 8 1.75 -9.31 -3.38
N THR A 9 1.74 -10.52 -3.93
CA THR A 9 2.96 -11.28 -4.22
C THR A 9 2.98 -11.83 -5.65
N SER A 10 1.94 -11.58 -6.45
CA SER A 10 1.88 -12.04 -7.83
C SER A 10 2.71 -11.14 -8.74
N SER A 11 3.26 -11.67 -9.82
CA SER A 11 3.93 -10.87 -10.83
C SER A 11 3.02 -10.68 -12.05
N ALA A 12 3.20 -9.57 -12.76
CA ALA A 12 2.51 -9.18 -13.99
C ALA A 12 1.01 -8.93 -13.84
N LYS A 13 0.24 -9.82 -13.26
CA LYS A 13 -1.21 -9.65 -13.13
C LYS A 13 -1.73 -10.32 -11.85
N PRO A 14 -2.88 -9.87 -11.34
CA PRO A 14 -3.52 -10.56 -10.22
C PRO A 14 -3.94 -11.97 -10.63
N VAL A 15 -3.82 -12.90 -9.69
CA VAL A 15 -4.33 -14.26 -9.84
C VAL A 15 -5.24 -14.56 -8.65
N HIS A 16 -5.98 -15.67 -8.72
CA HIS A 16 -6.91 -16.04 -7.65
C HIS A 16 -6.21 -16.07 -6.29
N GLY A 17 -6.71 -15.28 -5.35
CA GLY A 17 -6.16 -15.19 -4.00
C GLY A 17 -4.87 -14.37 -3.87
N ARG A 18 -4.36 -13.79 -4.98
CA ARG A 18 -3.12 -13.02 -4.97
C ARG A 18 -3.25 -11.76 -5.82
N SER A 19 -2.71 -10.69 -5.33
CA SER A 19 -2.57 -9.45 -6.10
C SER A 19 -1.13 -9.27 -6.54
N VAL A 20 -0.91 -8.38 -7.52
CA VAL A 20 0.44 -8.01 -7.95
C VAL A 20 1.21 -7.35 -6.81
N SER A 21 2.53 -7.23 -6.97
CA SER A 21 3.43 -6.80 -5.90
C SER A 21 2.99 -5.49 -5.24
N GLY A 22 2.96 -5.50 -3.92
CA GLY A 22 2.63 -4.33 -3.12
C GLY A 22 2.69 -4.67 -1.64
N ASN A 23 3.54 -3.95 -0.91
CA ASN A 23 3.76 -4.22 0.50
C ASN A 23 3.93 -2.91 1.26
N VAL A 24 3.70 -2.95 2.57
CA VAL A 24 3.88 -1.77 3.44
C VAL A 24 4.72 -2.18 4.63
N ILE A 25 5.74 -1.37 4.92
CA ILE A 25 6.55 -1.51 6.14
C ILE A 25 6.11 -0.41 7.10
N SER A 26 5.65 -0.81 8.27
CA SER A 26 5.15 0.11 9.30
C SER A 26 6.05 0.07 10.53
N GLY A 27 6.33 1.24 11.11
CA GLY A 27 7.14 1.37 12.31
C GLY A 27 6.97 2.76 12.91
N ASP A 28 7.82 3.10 13.87
CA ASP A 28 7.78 4.42 14.51
C ASP A 28 8.07 5.54 13.51
N PHE A 29 8.82 5.23 12.45
CA PHE A 29 9.14 6.18 11.38
C PHE A 29 7.94 6.51 10.49
N GLY A 30 6.81 5.83 10.64
CA GLY A 30 5.66 5.97 9.77
C GLY A 30 5.46 4.71 8.92
N GLN A 31 4.97 4.89 7.70
CA GLN A 31 4.72 3.77 6.80
C GLN A 31 5.39 4.01 5.45
N ILE A 32 6.02 2.97 4.92
CA ILE A 32 6.72 2.98 3.64
C ILE A 32 6.07 1.95 2.73
N ILE A 33 5.63 2.39 1.55
CA ILE A 33 5.11 1.48 0.53
C ILE A 33 6.30 0.95 -0.28
N VAL A 34 6.36 -0.37 -0.45
CA VAL A 34 7.34 -1.00 -1.34
C VAL A 34 6.56 -1.64 -2.47
N ASP A 35 6.58 -1.02 -3.62
CA ASP A 35 5.79 -1.33 -4.80
C ASP A 35 4.28 -1.15 -4.56
N CYS A 36 3.56 -0.76 -5.59
CA CYS A 36 2.13 -0.54 -5.53
C CYS A 36 1.52 -0.87 -6.90
N GLY A 37 1.44 -2.15 -7.21
CA GLY A 37 0.90 -2.63 -8.45
C GLY A 37 -0.61 -2.42 -8.57
N GLU A 38 -1.18 -2.91 -9.64
CA GLU A 38 -2.60 -2.75 -9.94
C GLU A 38 -3.48 -3.17 -8.77
N GLY A 39 -4.46 -2.33 -8.43
CA GLY A 39 -5.42 -2.61 -7.37
C GLY A 39 -4.88 -2.39 -5.96
N PHE A 40 -3.72 -1.77 -5.81
CA PHE A 40 -3.08 -1.60 -4.50
C PHE A 40 -3.99 -0.94 -3.48
N GLN A 41 -4.66 0.16 -3.82
CA GLN A 41 -5.49 0.87 -2.84
C GLN A 41 -6.68 0.04 -2.36
N LYS A 42 -7.25 -0.80 -3.24
CA LYS A 42 -8.31 -1.72 -2.83
C LYS A 42 -7.78 -2.75 -1.84
N ARG A 43 -6.56 -3.24 -2.08
CA ARG A 43 -5.93 -4.21 -1.16
C ARG A 43 -5.65 -3.59 0.20
N VAL A 44 -5.28 -2.31 0.25
CA VAL A 44 -5.12 -1.59 1.52
C VAL A 44 -6.45 -1.58 2.28
N THR A 45 -7.53 -1.22 1.61
CA THR A 45 -8.87 -1.20 2.22
C THR A 45 -9.27 -2.57 2.74
N ASP A 46 -9.11 -3.60 1.93
CA ASP A 46 -9.48 -4.97 2.31
C ASP A 46 -8.60 -5.47 3.47
N HIS A 47 -7.31 -5.16 3.43
CA HIS A 47 -6.39 -5.57 4.48
C HIS A 47 -6.75 -4.92 5.82
N ASN A 48 -7.05 -3.62 5.81
CA ASN A 48 -7.48 -2.90 7.01
C ASN A 48 -8.77 -3.49 7.58
N ARG A 49 -9.70 -3.86 6.72
CA ARG A 49 -10.95 -4.51 7.13
C ARG A 49 -10.66 -5.86 7.80
N ASN A 50 -9.75 -6.64 7.22
CA ASN A 50 -9.37 -7.94 7.77
C ASN A 50 -8.69 -7.79 9.14
N LEU A 51 -7.82 -6.79 9.28
CA LEU A 51 -7.17 -6.51 10.56
C LEU A 51 -8.20 -6.14 11.62
N LYS A 52 -9.17 -5.31 11.28
CA LYS A 52 -10.25 -4.93 12.19
C LYS A 52 -11.06 -6.14 12.62
N SER A 53 -11.42 -7.01 11.68
CA SER A 53 -12.20 -8.23 11.97
C SER A 53 -11.44 -9.18 12.86
N ALA A 54 -10.11 -9.21 12.77
CA ALA A 54 -9.25 -10.05 13.61
C ALA A 54 -8.97 -9.41 14.98
N GLY A 55 -9.52 -8.25 15.28
CA GLY A 55 -9.27 -7.56 16.55
C GLY A 55 -7.92 -6.89 16.65
N MET A 56 -7.20 -6.76 15.54
CA MET A 56 -5.89 -6.10 15.51
C MET A 56 -6.07 -4.58 15.44
N GLN A 57 -5.18 -3.85 16.08
CA GLN A 57 -5.23 -2.39 16.06
C GLN A 57 -4.39 -1.76 14.95
N SER A 58 -3.50 -2.52 14.36
CA SER A 58 -2.67 -2.06 13.25
C SER A 58 -3.53 -1.67 12.05
N ARG A 59 -3.15 -0.60 11.36
CA ARG A 59 -3.82 -0.15 10.14
C ARG A 59 -2.81 0.51 9.22
N ILE A 60 -3.05 0.41 7.93
CA ILE A 60 -2.34 1.22 6.95
C ILE A 60 -3.13 2.51 6.80
N ARG A 61 -2.50 3.65 7.09
CA ARG A 61 -3.16 4.96 7.08
C ARG A 61 -2.44 5.90 6.13
N GLN A 62 -3.16 6.51 5.20
CA GLN A 62 -2.52 7.41 4.23
C GLN A 62 -1.80 8.56 4.91
N GLY A 63 -2.26 9.03 6.07
CA GLY A 63 -1.60 10.10 6.82
C GLY A 63 -0.25 9.69 7.41
N ARG A 64 0.03 8.40 7.55
CA ARG A 64 1.30 7.90 8.05
C ARG A 64 2.27 7.51 6.93
N ILE A 65 1.79 7.37 5.70
CA ILE A 65 2.64 6.99 4.57
C ILE A 65 3.53 8.18 4.22
N SER A 66 4.84 8.00 4.30
CA SER A 66 5.82 9.04 4.03
C SER A 66 6.60 8.81 2.75
N THR A 67 6.72 7.57 2.32
CA THR A 67 7.62 7.20 1.22
C THR A 67 7.04 6.05 0.41
N VAL A 68 7.26 6.11 -0.89
CA VAL A 68 6.97 5.01 -1.80
C VAL A 68 8.29 4.62 -2.46
N LEU A 69 8.67 3.36 -2.31
CA LEU A 69 9.85 2.79 -2.95
C LEU A 69 9.38 1.89 -4.09
N LEU A 70 9.87 2.14 -5.29
CA LEU A 70 9.58 1.31 -6.46
C LEU A 70 10.84 0.50 -6.77
N THR A 71 10.73 -0.82 -6.76
CA THR A 71 11.88 -1.68 -7.03
C THR A 71 12.33 -1.59 -8.48
N HIS A 72 11.35 -1.38 -9.38
CA HIS A 72 11.63 -1.07 -10.79
C HIS A 72 10.37 -0.50 -11.44
N GLY A 73 10.49 -0.01 -12.68
CA GLY A 73 9.44 0.73 -13.35
C GLY A 73 8.42 -0.10 -14.11
N HIS A 74 8.40 -1.41 -13.97
CA HIS A 74 7.40 -2.25 -14.62
C HIS A 74 6.01 -1.98 -14.02
N LEU A 75 4.97 -2.05 -14.85
CA LEU A 75 3.62 -1.69 -14.44
C LEU A 75 3.07 -2.55 -13.32
N ASP A 76 3.49 -3.82 -13.23
CA ASP A 76 3.08 -4.70 -12.15
C ASP A 76 3.58 -4.26 -10.77
N HIS A 77 4.53 -3.31 -10.72
CA HIS A 77 5.07 -2.76 -9.47
C HIS A 77 4.60 -1.33 -9.19
N CYS A 78 4.05 -0.60 -10.17
CA CYS A 78 3.74 0.82 -9.97
C CYS A 78 2.38 1.27 -10.51
N TRP A 79 1.64 0.41 -11.21
CA TRP A 79 0.38 0.83 -11.86
C TRP A 79 -0.68 1.34 -10.87
N GLY A 80 -0.65 0.89 -9.62
CA GLY A 80 -1.61 1.32 -8.60
C GLY A 80 -1.27 2.65 -7.93
N LEU A 81 -0.14 3.26 -8.28
CA LEU A 81 0.31 4.48 -7.61
C LEU A 81 -0.58 5.68 -7.93
N LEU A 82 -0.88 5.93 -9.20
CA LEU A 82 -1.63 7.12 -9.60
C LEU A 82 -3.04 7.18 -8.99
N PRO A 83 -3.84 6.12 -9.06
CA PRO A 83 -5.14 6.13 -8.37
C PRO A 83 -5.01 6.37 -6.87
N PHE A 84 -4.00 5.83 -6.24
CA PHE A 84 -3.78 6.00 -4.81
C PHE A 84 -3.42 7.44 -4.47
N LEU A 85 -2.57 8.08 -5.26
CA LEU A 85 -2.22 9.49 -5.10
C LEU A 85 -3.46 10.38 -5.25
N GLN A 86 -4.31 10.09 -6.21
CA GLN A 86 -5.56 10.83 -6.40
C GLN A 86 -6.46 10.70 -5.17
N THR A 87 -6.59 9.50 -4.64
CA THR A 87 -7.38 9.26 -3.43
C THR A 87 -6.84 10.04 -2.24
N MET A 88 -5.52 10.05 -2.05
CA MET A 88 -4.89 10.85 -0.99
C MET A 88 -5.23 12.32 -1.12
N SER A 89 -5.19 12.86 -2.34
CA SER A 89 -5.53 14.26 -2.60
C SER A 89 -6.99 14.54 -2.28
N LEU A 90 -7.89 13.67 -2.70
CA LEU A 90 -9.33 13.81 -2.43
C LEU A 90 -9.64 13.73 -0.93
N GLU A 91 -8.85 12.98 -0.17
CA GLU A 91 -9.01 12.88 1.28
C GLU A 91 -8.33 14.02 2.04
N GLY A 92 -7.79 15.01 1.32
CA GLY A 92 -7.27 16.23 1.92
C GLY A 92 -5.81 16.15 2.38
N ARG A 93 -5.04 15.22 1.88
CA ARG A 93 -3.62 15.14 2.25
C ARG A 93 -2.86 16.38 1.79
N THR A 94 -2.13 17.00 2.71
CA THR A 94 -1.27 18.15 2.44
C THR A 94 0.20 17.87 2.72
N LYS A 95 0.51 16.76 3.36
CA LYS A 95 1.89 16.37 3.67
C LYS A 95 2.64 15.93 2.43
N PRO A 96 3.94 16.21 2.32
CA PRO A 96 4.75 15.69 1.21
C PRO A 96 4.76 14.16 1.20
N LEU A 97 4.94 13.61 0.00
CA LEU A 97 5.15 12.17 -0.19
C LEU A 97 6.40 12.01 -1.06
N THR A 98 7.36 11.25 -0.56
CA THR A 98 8.59 10.97 -1.30
C THR A 98 8.41 9.71 -2.14
N ILE A 99 8.81 9.78 -3.39
CA ILE A 99 8.74 8.63 -4.31
C ILE A 99 10.13 8.35 -4.87
#